data_59b4895f351f626e538416d35e1f2e94
#
_entry.id   59b4895f351f626e538416d35e1f2e94
#
_cell.length_a   1.000
_cell.length_b   1.000
_cell.length_c   1.000
_cell.angle_alpha   90.00
_cell.angle_beta   90.00
_cell.angle_gamma   90.00
#
_symmetry.space_group_name_H-M   'P 1'
#
loop_
_entity.id
_entity.type
_entity.pdbx_description
1 polymer ?
#
loop_
_entity_poly.entity_id
_entity_poly.type
_entity_poly.pdbx_seq_one_letter_code
_entity_poly.pdbx_strand_id
1 'polypeptide(L)'
;MLSFFLPLFLVLLLLGLPVFFGLIAAPAILLWMNGQTRDIVLLYRNIYNGMDSFPLMAIPFFMLAGEVMNRSNITLRLVEFSQAMIGHLRGGLAHVNVLSSMLFAGLSGSAVADVSALGSMLIPAMEKQGYTRSFAAAVTAASSIIGPIIPPSGIMIIYAYVMGESVAALFLAGIVPGIMIGGGLMLLIHFMADHYDLPAATRRATWGERGQASLKAIWPLMTPVIILGGILGGVFTPTEAAAIAVGYSTLTGLFVMRTLQWSDLPDVLTRAGMTSAVVLLLVGAAMAFKTVASLSHTPELLASIILGLSDNPLILLFLINILLFIVGMFLDAGPAIIILGPILGPIFTSLGVDSVHFAIIMAVNLTVGLLTPPMGLVLFVTSSVSGLRVETIARATLPFLAVEVLVIFLITYFPALSLTVPRIFGFVH
;
A
#
# COMPACT_ATOMS: atom_id res chain seq x y z
N MET A 1 4.02 -29.11 21.20
CA MET A 1 3.37 -27.88 21.74
C MET A 1 3.59 -26.63 20.89
N LEU A 2 4.75 -26.46 20.29
CA LEU A 2 5.01 -25.30 19.41
C LEU A 2 4.10 -25.23 18.17
N SER A 3 3.51 -26.34 17.72
CA SER A 3 2.51 -26.38 16.64
C SER A 3 1.20 -25.60 16.96
N PHE A 4 0.95 -25.25 18.21
CA PHE A 4 -0.18 -24.40 18.61
C PHE A 4 0.07 -22.90 18.49
N PHE A 5 1.24 -22.51 18.03
CA PHE A 5 1.67 -21.12 17.93
C PHE A 5 0.75 -20.27 17.04
N LEU A 6 0.52 -20.69 15.82
CA LEU A 6 -0.34 -19.98 14.88
C LEU A 6 -1.82 -19.99 15.30
N PRO A 7 -2.40 -21.14 15.72
CA PRO A 7 -3.75 -21.15 16.30
C PRO A 7 -3.92 -20.22 17.49
N LEU A 8 -2.96 -20.19 18.44
CA LEU A 8 -3.02 -19.30 19.59
C LEU A 8 -3.02 -17.83 19.17
N PHE A 9 -2.14 -17.46 18.23
CA PHE A 9 -2.10 -16.11 17.69
C PHE A 9 -3.43 -15.71 17.04
N LEU A 10 -4.02 -16.59 16.22
CA LEU A 10 -5.32 -16.35 15.60
C LEU A 10 -6.44 -16.20 16.62
N VAL A 11 -6.46 -17.03 17.65
CA VAL A 11 -7.45 -16.92 18.75
C VAL A 11 -7.32 -15.57 19.45
N LEU A 12 -6.09 -15.11 19.75
CA LEU A 12 -5.87 -13.81 20.40
C LEU A 12 -6.37 -12.66 19.50
N LEU A 13 -6.16 -12.72 18.19
CA LEU A 13 -6.69 -11.76 17.25
C LEU A 13 -8.23 -11.77 17.21
N LEU A 14 -8.85 -12.95 17.18
CA LEU A 14 -10.31 -13.10 17.19
C LEU A 14 -10.96 -12.60 18.48
N LEU A 15 -10.23 -12.68 19.60
CA LEU A 15 -10.63 -12.07 20.87
C LEU A 15 -10.50 -10.55 20.90
N GLY A 16 -10.05 -9.93 19.80
CA GLY A 16 -9.93 -8.47 19.68
C GLY A 16 -8.62 -7.90 20.22
N LEU A 17 -7.60 -8.74 20.47
CA LEU A 17 -6.30 -8.24 20.89
C LEU A 17 -5.64 -7.49 19.74
N PRO A 18 -5.13 -6.26 19.92
CA PRO A 18 -4.40 -5.57 18.86
C PRO A 18 -3.22 -6.41 18.34
N VAL A 19 -2.97 -6.38 17.03
CA VAL A 19 -1.99 -7.23 16.34
C VAL A 19 -0.61 -7.20 17.01
N PHE A 20 -0.15 -6.02 17.42
CA PHE A 20 1.12 -5.86 18.14
C PHE A 20 1.21 -6.76 19.39
N PHE A 21 0.18 -6.73 20.22
CA PHE A 21 0.15 -7.57 21.43
C PHE A 21 0.02 -9.05 21.10
N GLY A 22 -0.74 -9.41 20.08
CA GLY A 22 -0.85 -10.79 19.61
C GLY A 22 0.50 -11.37 19.16
N LEU A 23 1.28 -10.57 18.42
CA LEU A 23 2.62 -10.94 17.93
C LEU A 23 3.63 -11.18 19.05
N ILE A 24 3.44 -10.58 20.23
CA ILE A 24 4.32 -10.77 21.39
C ILE A 24 3.76 -11.81 22.32
N ALA A 25 2.44 -11.78 22.62
CA ALA A 25 1.81 -12.63 23.60
C ALA A 25 1.82 -14.11 23.17
N ALA A 26 1.51 -14.42 21.91
CA ALA A 26 1.50 -15.80 21.45
C ALA A 26 2.88 -16.48 21.59
N PRO A 27 4.00 -15.90 21.13
CA PRO A 27 5.33 -16.41 21.38
C PRO A 27 5.66 -16.54 22.86
N ALA A 28 5.38 -15.50 23.67
CA ALA A 28 5.70 -15.47 25.09
C ALA A 28 4.98 -16.56 25.87
N ILE A 29 3.67 -16.74 25.63
CA ILE A 29 2.86 -17.78 26.28
C ILE A 29 3.40 -19.17 25.95
N LEU A 30 3.74 -19.43 24.68
CA LEU A 30 4.23 -20.74 24.27
C LEU A 30 5.63 -21.05 24.83
N LEU A 31 6.54 -20.09 24.84
CA LEU A 31 7.85 -20.27 25.45
C LEU A 31 7.72 -20.52 26.95
N TRP A 32 6.82 -19.82 27.63
CA TRP A 32 6.53 -20.03 29.04
C TRP A 32 5.94 -21.43 29.31
N MET A 33 4.95 -21.86 28.54
CA MET A 33 4.34 -23.18 28.65
C MET A 33 5.33 -24.33 28.38
N ASN A 34 6.33 -24.10 27.52
CA ASN A 34 7.39 -25.06 27.22
C ASN A 34 8.54 -25.07 28.26
N GLY A 35 8.47 -24.23 29.29
CA GLY A 35 9.56 -24.07 30.26
C GLY A 35 10.80 -23.36 29.75
N GLN A 36 10.71 -22.75 28.55
CA GLN A 36 11.79 -22.01 27.85
C GLN A 36 11.85 -20.56 28.32
N THR A 37 11.82 -20.30 29.62
CA THR A 37 11.77 -18.94 30.17
C THR A 37 12.99 -18.09 29.82
N ARG A 38 14.14 -18.72 29.57
CA ARG A 38 15.36 -18.00 29.09
C ARG A 38 15.17 -17.40 27.69
N ASP A 39 14.37 -18.06 26.86
CA ASP A 39 14.13 -17.62 25.48
C ASP A 39 13.13 -16.46 25.41
N ILE A 40 12.38 -16.19 26.48
CA ILE A 40 11.54 -14.98 26.59
C ILE A 40 12.42 -13.71 26.52
N VAL A 41 13.62 -13.74 27.06
CA VAL A 41 14.57 -12.62 26.96
C VAL A 41 14.98 -12.36 25.50
N LEU A 42 15.04 -13.42 24.67
CA LEU A 42 15.32 -13.28 23.23
C LEU A 42 14.21 -12.50 22.51
N LEU A 43 12.94 -12.59 22.97
CA LEU A 43 11.86 -11.81 22.36
C LEU A 43 12.12 -10.30 22.49
N TYR A 44 12.48 -9.84 23.69
CA TYR A 44 12.80 -8.41 23.90
C TYR A 44 13.99 -7.97 23.05
N ARG A 45 15.05 -8.79 23.00
CA ARG A 45 16.21 -8.52 22.18
C ARG A 45 15.85 -8.46 20.69
N ASN A 46 15.00 -9.36 20.23
CA ASN A 46 14.57 -9.39 18.82
C ASN A 46 13.63 -8.24 18.46
N ILE A 47 12.77 -7.79 19.40
CA ILE A 47 11.98 -6.57 19.21
C ILE A 47 12.89 -5.36 19.02
N TYR A 48 13.87 -5.18 19.90
CA TYR A 48 14.79 -4.06 19.82
C TYR A 48 15.66 -4.12 18.55
N ASN A 49 16.31 -5.24 18.30
CA ASN A 49 17.16 -5.42 17.12
C ASN A 49 16.34 -5.37 15.82
N GLY A 50 15.07 -5.76 15.86
CA GLY A 50 14.17 -5.68 14.72
C GLY A 50 13.82 -4.25 14.33
N MET A 51 13.85 -3.32 15.28
CA MET A 51 13.64 -1.89 15.03
C MET A 51 14.93 -1.15 14.67
N ASP A 52 16.08 -1.61 15.21
CA ASP A 52 17.40 -1.00 15.02
C ASP A 52 18.02 -1.46 13.68
N SER A 53 17.49 -0.91 12.59
CA SER A 53 17.96 -1.23 11.24
C SER A 53 17.94 -0.02 10.34
N PHE A 54 19.09 0.21 9.65
CA PHE A 54 19.25 1.35 8.74
C PHE A 54 18.19 1.38 7.61
N PRO A 55 17.86 0.28 6.93
CA PRO A 55 16.80 0.29 5.92
C PRO A 55 15.42 0.68 6.45
N LEU A 56 15.10 0.36 7.71
CA LEU A 56 13.82 0.72 8.33
C LEU A 56 13.68 2.22 8.59
N MET A 57 14.78 2.95 8.68
CA MET A 57 14.75 4.41 8.81
C MET A 57 14.11 5.09 7.60
N ALA A 58 14.05 4.41 6.44
CA ALA A 58 13.32 4.91 5.29
C ALA A 58 11.84 5.13 5.57
N ILE A 59 11.22 4.28 6.41
CA ILE A 59 9.78 4.35 6.72
C ILE A 59 9.41 5.68 7.40
N PRO A 60 10.02 6.08 8.54
CA PRO A 60 9.76 7.38 9.16
C PRO A 60 9.97 8.57 8.21
N PHE A 61 11.03 8.53 7.41
CA PHE A 61 11.31 9.61 6.45
C PHE A 61 10.27 9.67 5.33
N PHE A 62 9.86 8.55 4.74
CA PHE A 62 8.80 8.56 3.73
C PHE A 62 7.45 9.00 4.32
N MET A 63 7.12 8.56 5.53
CA MET A 63 5.92 9.03 6.23
C MET A 63 5.96 10.53 6.51
N LEU A 64 7.10 11.04 6.94
CA LEU A 64 7.29 12.47 7.14
C LEU A 64 7.20 13.26 5.83
N ALA A 65 7.82 12.78 4.75
CA ALA A 65 7.70 13.40 3.43
C ALA A 65 6.24 13.45 2.98
N GLY A 66 5.49 12.34 3.15
CA GLY A 66 4.06 12.25 2.84
C GLY A 66 3.22 13.25 3.64
N GLU A 67 3.45 13.37 4.96
CA GLU A 67 2.74 14.35 5.82
C GLU A 67 3.06 15.79 5.43
N VAL A 68 4.33 16.11 5.18
CA VAL A 68 4.74 17.43 4.67
C VAL A 68 4.03 17.76 3.36
N MET A 69 4.00 16.83 2.43
CA MET A 69 3.37 17.01 1.13
C MET A 69 1.85 17.18 1.25
N ASN A 70 1.22 16.39 2.11
CA ASN A 70 -0.21 16.50 2.36
C ASN A 70 -0.57 17.88 2.97
N ARG A 71 0.21 18.34 3.96
CA ARG A 71 0.02 19.67 4.57
C ARG A 71 0.29 20.82 3.58
N SER A 72 1.16 20.60 2.59
CA SER A 72 1.54 21.58 1.57
C SER A 72 0.51 21.76 0.43
N ASN A 73 -0.71 21.23 0.55
CA ASN A 73 -1.75 21.30 -0.50
C ASN A 73 -1.29 20.76 -1.88
N ILE A 74 -0.32 19.85 -1.88
CA ILE A 74 0.19 19.21 -3.11
C ILE A 74 -0.93 18.44 -3.80
N THR A 75 -1.80 17.81 -3.05
CA THR A 75 -2.97 17.08 -3.53
C THR A 75 -3.82 17.93 -4.48
N LEU A 76 -4.09 19.20 -4.13
CA LEU A 76 -4.85 20.11 -4.97
C LEU A 76 -4.17 20.33 -6.33
N ARG A 77 -2.84 20.48 -6.37
CA ARG A 77 -2.08 20.69 -7.60
C ARG A 77 -2.13 19.48 -8.53
N LEU A 78 -2.09 18.28 -7.96
CA LEU A 78 -2.20 17.04 -8.73
C LEU A 78 -3.61 16.87 -9.31
N VAL A 79 -4.64 17.25 -8.55
CA VAL A 79 -6.03 17.24 -9.04
C VAL A 79 -6.23 18.28 -10.14
N GLU A 80 -5.73 19.52 -9.98
CA GLU A 80 -5.76 20.57 -11.02
C GLU A 80 -5.06 20.11 -12.31
N PHE A 81 -3.92 19.46 -12.18
CA PHE A 81 -3.19 18.88 -13.30
C PHE A 81 -4.00 17.77 -13.98
N SER A 82 -4.48 16.81 -13.23
CA SER A 82 -5.30 15.70 -13.74
C SER A 82 -6.56 16.21 -14.43
N GLN A 83 -7.21 17.22 -13.84
CA GLN A 83 -8.38 17.89 -14.42
C GLN A 83 -8.05 18.55 -15.77
N ALA A 84 -6.92 19.26 -15.88
CA ALA A 84 -6.50 19.89 -17.12
C ALA A 84 -6.17 18.87 -18.23
N MET A 85 -5.63 17.70 -17.87
CA MET A 85 -5.26 16.65 -18.82
C MET A 85 -6.45 15.86 -19.33
N ILE A 86 -7.28 15.31 -18.44
CA ILE A 86 -8.31 14.32 -18.75
C ILE A 86 -9.72 14.68 -18.29
N GLY A 87 -9.91 15.81 -17.60
CA GLY A 87 -11.22 16.22 -17.07
C GLY A 87 -12.30 16.45 -18.13
N HIS A 88 -11.91 16.57 -19.41
CA HIS A 88 -12.83 16.74 -20.54
C HIS A 88 -13.50 15.44 -21.01
N LEU A 89 -13.06 14.31 -20.52
CA LEU A 89 -13.67 13.01 -20.86
C LEU A 89 -15.06 12.89 -20.22
N ARG A 90 -15.92 12.06 -20.81
CA ARG A 90 -17.18 11.69 -20.17
C ARG A 90 -16.90 10.90 -18.90
N GLY A 91 -17.53 11.25 -17.79
CA GLY A 91 -17.11 10.77 -16.47
C GLY A 91 -15.77 11.41 -16.01
N GLY A 92 -15.48 12.64 -16.51
CA GLY A 92 -14.17 13.30 -16.36
C GLY A 92 -13.64 13.35 -14.94
N LEU A 93 -14.46 13.73 -13.93
CA LEU A 93 -14.01 13.77 -12.54
C LEU A 93 -13.72 12.38 -11.96
N ALA A 94 -14.36 11.32 -12.43
CA ALA A 94 -14.03 9.97 -12.02
C ALA A 94 -12.65 9.54 -12.58
N HIS A 95 -12.35 9.86 -13.84
CA HIS A 95 -11.02 9.67 -14.40
C HIS A 95 -9.96 10.51 -13.69
N VAL A 96 -10.29 11.77 -13.37
CA VAL A 96 -9.41 12.67 -12.59
C VAL A 96 -9.10 12.07 -11.23
N ASN A 97 -10.08 11.47 -10.56
CA ASN A 97 -9.89 10.81 -9.27
C ASN A 97 -8.85 9.69 -9.39
N VAL A 98 -9.02 8.78 -10.35
CA VAL A 98 -8.07 7.68 -10.57
C VAL A 98 -6.67 8.19 -10.92
N LEU A 99 -6.54 9.14 -11.87
CA LEU A 99 -5.24 9.68 -12.25
C LEU A 99 -4.58 10.42 -11.07
N SER A 100 -5.35 11.18 -10.30
CA SER A 100 -4.83 11.86 -9.11
C SER A 100 -4.35 10.87 -8.06
N SER A 101 -5.07 9.75 -7.84
CA SER A 101 -4.63 8.67 -6.95
C SER A 101 -3.32 8.02 -7.45
N MET A 102 -3.19 7.76 -8.75
CA MET A 102 -1.94 7.23 -9.31
C MET A 102 -0.74 8.17 -9.10
N LEU A 103 -0.95 9.47 -9.27
CA LEU A 103 0.10 10.47 -9.07
C LEU A 103 0.41 10.69 -7.59
N PHE A 104 -0.62 10.68 -6.76
CA PHE A 104 -0.51 10.85 -5.31
C PHE A 104 0.08 9.62 -4.62
N ALA A 105 -0.11 8.43 -5.20
CA ALA A 105 0.50 7.19 -4.74
C ALA A 105 2.03 7.30 -4.58
N GLY A 106 2.70 7.91 -5.56
CA GLY A 106 4.13 8.20 -5.51
C GLY A 106 4.57 9.18 -4.41
N LEU A 107 3.63 9.66 -3.60
CA LEU A 107 3.88 10.61 -2.52
C LEU A 107 3.44 10.05 -1.15
N SER A 108 2.27 9.40 -1.07
CA SER A 108 1.66 8.96 0.19
C SER A 108 2.03 7.53 0.57
N GLY A 109 2.11 6.63 -0.41
CA GLY A 109 2.32 5.20 -0.20
C GLY A 109 1.26 4.50 0.66
N SER A 110 0.09 5.12 0.89
CA SER A 110 -0.96 4.65 1.81
C SER A 110 -2.36 4.84 1.25
N ALA A 111 -3.13 3.76 1.14
CA ALA A 111 -4.52 3.80 0.68
C ALA A 111 -5.43 4.66 1.60
N VAL A 112 -5.22 4.59 2.91
CA VAL A 112 -5.96 5.38 3.90
C VAL A 112 -5.70 6.87 3.75
N ALA A 113 -4.43 7.25 3.54
CA ALA A 113 -4.04 8.64 3.31
C ALA A 113 -4.66 9.18 2.01
N ASP A 114 -4.67 8.37 0.95
CA ASP A 114 -5.24 8.72 -0.34
C ASP A 114 -6.75 9.00 -0.24
N VAL A 115 -7.51 8.10 0.39
CA VAL A 115 -8.95 8.33 0.62
C VAL A 115 -9.18 9.58 1.44
N SER A 116 -8.42 9.80 2.50
CA SER A 116 -8.60 10.96 3.37
C SER A 116 -8.32 12.27 2.63
N ALA A 117 -7.24 12.33 1.87
CA ALA A 117 -6.82 13.52 1.15
C ALA A 117 -7.68 13.78 -0.11
N LEU A 118 -7.74 12.82 -1.03
CA LEU A 118 -8.48 12.96 -2.28
C LEU A 118 -9.98 12.89 -2.09
N GLY A 119 -10.45 11.99 -1.21
CA GLY A 119 -11.88 11.80 -0.96
C GLY A 119 -12.56 13.02 -0.36
N SER A 120 -11.91 13.67 0.62
CA SER A 120 -12.45 14.89 1.23
C SER A 120 -12.69 16.03 0.22
N MET A 121 -11.92 16.06 -0.86
CA MET A 121 -12.00 17.07 -1.92
C MET A 121 -12.85 16.60 -3.11
N LEU A 122 -12.60 15.39 -3.61
CA LEU A 122 -13.21 14.92 -4.86
C LEU A 122 -14.63 14.39 -4.69
N ILE A 123 -14.98 13.75 -3.57
CA ILE A 123 -16.34 13.27 -3.35
C ILE A 123 -17.37 14.41 -3.40
N PRO A 124 -17.20 15.54 -2.65
CA PRO A 124 -18.11 16.66 -2.75
C PRO A 124 -18.06 17.37 -4.11
N ALA A 125 -16.90 17.40 -4.77
CA ALA A 125 -16.76 18.02 -6.08
C ALA A 125 -17.49 17.22 -7.17
N MET A 126 -17.41 15.89 -7.13
CA MET A 126 -18.14 14.98 -8.01
C MET A 126 -19.65 15.10 -7.79
N GLU A 127 -20.10 15.12 -6.53
CA GLU A 127 -21.52 15.28 -6.18
C GLU A 127 -22.10 16.59 -6.74
N LYS A 128 -21.38 17.71 -6.63
CA LYS A 128 -21.77 19.00 -7.20
C LYS A 128 -21.88 18.98 -8.74
N GLN A 129 -21.15 18.08 -9.40
CA GLN A 129 -21.22 17.91 -10.86
C GLN A 129 -22.30 16.88 -11.29
N GLY A 130 -23.07 16.32 -10.36
CA GLY A 130 -24.19 15.43 -10.67
C GLY A 130 -23.87 13.93 -10.55
N TYR A 131 -22.70 13.55 -10.06
CA TYR A 131 -22.43 12.15 -9.71
C TYR A 131 -23.18 11.75 -8.43
N THR A 132 -23.60 10.50 -8.34
CA THR A 132 -24.10 9.99 -7.06
C THR A 132 -22.97 9.93 -6.05
N ARG A 133 -23.26 10.30 -4.81
CA ARG A 133 -22.26 10.28 -3.73
C ARG A 133 -21.66 8.88 -3.49
N SER A 134 -22.48 7.83 -3.69
CA SER A 134 -22.04 6.43 -3.60
C SER A 134 -21.05 6.06 -4.69
N PHE A 135 -21.26 6.50 -5.93
CA PHE A 135 -20.32 6.29 -7.03
C PHE A 135 -19.01 7.04 -6.79
N ALA A 136 -19.08 8.31 -6.37
CA ALA A 136 -17.90 9.11 -6.06
C ALA A 136 -17.07 8.48 -4.94
N ALA A 137 -17.73 8.00 -3.87
CA ALA A 137 -17.09 7.28 -2.77
C ALA A 137 -16.44 5.97 -3.24
N ALA A 138 -17.15 5.19 -4.09
CA ALA A 138 -16.64 3.94 -4.62
C ALA A 138 -15.40 4.10 -5.51
N VAL A 139 -15.41 5.08 -6.43
CA VAL A 139 -14.25 5.38 -7.27
C VAL A 139 -13.06 5.81 -6.43
N THR A 140 -13.28 6.68 -5.43
CA THR A 140 -12.22 7.15 -4.55
C THR A 140 -11.63 6.00 -3.73
N ALA A 141 -12.47 5.13 -3.17
CA ALA A 141 -12.02 3.96 -2.43
C ALA A 141 -11.22 3.00 -3.31
N ALA A 142 -11.71 2.67 -4.50
CA ALA A 142 -11.05 1.78 -5.43
C ALA A 142 -9.71 2.35 -5.93
N SER A 143 -9.66 3.63 -6.32
CA SER A 143 -8.41 4.23 -6.80
C SER A 143 -7.35 4.36 -5.71
N SER A 144 -7.74 4.48 -4.44
CA SER A 144 -6.80 4.67 -3.33
C SER A 144 -5.92 3.45 -3.06
N ILE A 145 -6.36 2.24 -3.42
CA ILE A 145 -5.54 1.03 -3.25
C ILE A 145 -4.28 1.02 -4.13
N ILE A 146 -4.21 1.90 -5.13
CA ILE A 146 -3.01 2.11 -5.94
C ILE A 146 -1.88 2.70 -5.09
N GLY A 147 -2.20 3.45 -4.03
CA GLY A 147 -1.26 4.13 -3.15
C GLY A 147 -0.13 3.25 -2.63
N PRO A 148 -0.41 2.13 -1.98
CA PRO A 148 0.61 1.21 -1.50
C PRO A 148 1.34 0.42 -2.58
N ILE A 149 0.91 0.45 -3.84
CA ILE A 149 1.44 -0.37 -4.94
C ILE A 149 2.44 0.43 -5.79
N ILE A 150 2.10 1.67 -6.16
CA ILE A 150 3.03 2.55 -6.90
C ILE A 150 4.10 3.10 -5.94
N PRO A 151 5.40 3.00 -6.30
CA PRO A 151 6.48 3.48 -5.44
C PRO A 151 6.53 5.02 -5.32
N PRO A 152 7.04 5.53 -4.17
CA PRO A 152 7.55 4.77 -3.02
C PRO A 152 6.42 4.23 -2.13
N SER A 153 6.57 2.99 -1.68
CA SER A 153 5.57 2.26 -0.92
C SER A 153 6.12 1.77 0.41
N GLY A 154 5.45 2.12 1.51
CA GLY A 154 5.83 1.71 2.85
C GLY A 154 5.77 0.19 3.05
N ILE A 155 4.74 -0.48 2.48
CA ILE A 155 4.59 -1.92 2.59
C ILE A 155 5.67 -2.70 1.82
N MET A 156 6.16 -2.15 0.70
CA MET A 156 7.27 -2.75 -0.04
C MET A 156 8.60 -2.65 0.73
N ILE A 157 8.82 -1.56 1.45
CA ILE A 157 9.99 -1.41 2.32
C ILE A 157 9.92 -2.42 3.47
N ILE A 158 8.74 -2.58 4.08
CA ILE A 158 8.53 -3.58 5.13
C ILE A 158 8.82 -4.98 4.59
N TYR A 159 8.29 -5.33 3.43
CA TYR A 159 8.55 -6.63 2.79
C TYR A 159 10.04 -6.82 2.52
N ALA A 160 10.69 -5.83 1.91
CA ALA A 160 12.11 -5.86 1.60
C ALA A 160 12.95 -6.17 2.85
N TYR A 161 12.65 -5.48 3.96
CA TYR A 161 13.36 -5.69 5.22
C TYR A 161 13.12 -7.09 5.80
N VAL A 162 11.85 -7.51 5.88
CA VAL A 162 11.48 -8.78 6.52
C VAL A 162 12.00 -9.98 5.76
N MET A 163 12.02 -9.88 4.42
CA MET A 163 12.42 -10.97 3.52
C MET A 163 13.88 -10.88 3.06
N GLY A 164 14.55 -9.74 3.28
CA GLY A 164 15.92 -9.53 2.81
C GLY A 164 16.01 -9.19 1.32
N GLU A 165 14.95 -8.63 0.74
CA GLU A 165 14.85 -8.28 -0.68
C GLU A 165 15.30 -6.84 -0.97
N SER A 166 15.59 -6.56 -2.24
CA SER A 166 15.94 -5.21 -2.69
C SER A 166 14.72 -4.30 -2.73
N VAL A 167 14.75 -3.19 -1.97
CA VAL A 167 13.70 -2.14 -2.03
C VAL A 167 13.56 -1.59 -3.45
N ALA A 168 14.69 -1.39 -4.17
CA ALA A 168 14.67 -0.90 -5.53
C ALA A 168 13.97 -1.87 -6.49
N ALA A 169 14.25 -3.18 -6.37
CA ALA A 169 13.58 -4.22 -7.15
C ALA A 169 12.07 -4.21 -6.93
N LEU A 170 11.63 -4.12 -5.68
CA LEU A 170 10.21 -4.09 -5.33
C LEU A 170 9.51 -2.81 -5.82
N PHE A 171 10.17 -1.66 -5.71
CA PHE A 171 9.64 -0.41 -6.25
C PHE A 171 9.43 -0.50 -7.77
N LEU A 172 10.40 -1.01 -8.51
CA LEU A 172 10.26 -1.21 -9.96
C LEU A 172 9.17 -2.22 -10.30
N ALA A 173 9.05 -3.30 -9.51
CA ALA A 173 8.05 -4.34 -9.72
C ALA A 173 6.61 -3.85 -9.50
N GLY A 174 6.39 -2.83 -8.66
CA GLY A 174 5.07 -2.24 -8.38
C GLY A 174 4.55 -1.29 -9.45
N ILE A 175 5.42 -0.76 -10.34
CA ILE A 175 5.03 0.25 -11.33
C ILE A 175 3.97 -0.29 -12.30
N VAL A 176 4.24 -1.39 -12.97
CA VAL A 176 3.32 -1.96 -13.98
C VAL A 176 2.00 -2.40 -13.35
N PRO A 177 1.98 -3.15 -12.23
CA PRO A 177 0.76 -3.48 -11.51
C PRO A 177 -0.10 -2.26 -11.14
N GLY A 178 0.52 -1.22 -10.60
CA GLY A 178 -0.20 0.00 -10.23
C GLY A 178 -0.81 0.72 -11.45
N ILE A 179 -0.06 0.80 -12.57
CA ILE A 179 -0.58 1.35 -13.83
C ILE A 179 -1.72 0.48 -14.38
N MET A 180 -1.62 -0.84 -14.27
CA MET A 180 -2.67 -1.76 -14.74
C MET A 180 -3.97 -1.57 -13.95
N ILE A 181 -3.90 -1.43 -12.62
CA ILE A 181 -5.07 -1.15 -11.79
C ILE A 181 -5.68 0.19 -12.21
N GLY A 182 -4.89 1.26 -12.23
CA GLY A 182 -5.37 2.58 -12.62
C GLY A 182 -5.97 2.62 -14.03
N GLY A 183 -5.29 2.02 -15.00
CA GLY A 183 -5.76 1.89 -16.39
C GLY A 183 -7.04 1.07 -16.50
N GLY A 184 -7.13 -0.03 -15.76
CA GLY A 184 -8.32 -0.89 -15.70
C GLY A 184 -9.52 -0.16 -15.10
N LEU A 185 -9.32 0.59 -14.00
CA LEU A 185 -10.36 1.42 -13.40
C LEU A 185 -10.82 2.52 -14.36
N MET A 186 -9.89 3.20 -15.05
CA MET A 186 -10.24 4.21 -16.05
C MET A 186 -11.01 3.63 -17.23
N LEU A 187 -10.63 2.44 -17.69
CA LEU A 187 -11.33 1.72 -18.75
C LEU A 187 -12.75 1.34 -18.31
N LEU A 188 -12.91 0.84 -17.10
CA LEU A 188 -14.23 0.55 -16.52
C LEU A 188 -15.09 1.81 -16.45
N ILE A 189 -14.55 2.93 -15.94
CA ILE A 189 -15.25 4.22 -15.87
C ILE A 189 -15.69 4.66 -17.26
N HIS A 190 -14.85 4.49 -18.28
CA HIS A 190 -15.20 4.82 -19.65
C HIS A 190 -16.44 4.05 -20.15
N PHE A 191 -16.50 2.74 -19.92
CA PHE A 191 -17.67 1.93 -20.27
C PHE A 191 -18.90 2.24 -19.40
N MET A 192 -18.70 2.52 -18.11
CA MET A 192 -19.79 2.90 -17.21
C MET A 192 -20.34 4.28 -17.55
N ALA A 193 -19.55 5.17 -18.14
CA ALA A 193 -19.92 6.54 -18.42
C ALA A 193 -21.15 6.64 -19.32
N ASP A 194 -21.29 5.73 -20.28
CA ASP A 194 -22.43 5.67 -21.18
C ASP A 194 -23.66 5.02 -20.52
N HIS A 195 -23.44 4.00 -19.71
CA HIS A 195 -24.51 3.25 -19.07
C HIS A 195 -25.18 4.02 -17.90
N TYR A 196 -24.38 4.78 -17.13
CA TYR A 196 -24.84 5.55 -15.98
C TYR A 196 -25.05 7.05 -16.27
N ASP A 197 -24.98 7.45 -17.54
CA ASP A 197 -25.12 8.85 -17.99
C ASP A 197 -24.27 9.82 -17.18
N LEU A 198 -22.98 9.43 -16.98
CA LEU A 198 -22.07 10.22 -16.16
C LEU A 198 -21.84 11.60 -16.78
N PRO A 199 -21.71 12.65 -15.94
CA PRO A 199 -21.49 14.00 -16.41
C PRO A 199 -20.25 14.14 -17.28
N ALA A 200 -20.34 14.89 -18.36
CA ALA A 200 -19.21 15.27 -19.18
C ALA A 200 -18.86 16.74 -18.95
N ALA A 201 -17.57 17.06 -18.94
CA ALA A 201 -17.16 18.44 -18.90
C ALA A 201 -17.50 19.13 -20.23
N THR A 202 -18.01 20.35 -20.15
CA THR A 202 -18.45 21.12 -21.31
C THR A 202 -17.29 21.68 -22.16
N ARG A 203 -16.04 21.67 -21.62
CA ARG A 203 -14.91 22.31 -22.30
C ARG A 203 -13.61 21.54 -22.06
N ARG A 204 -12.80 21.40 -23.12
CA ARG A 204 -11.40 20.99 -23.01
C ARG A 204 -10.53 22.15 -22.51
N ALA A 205 -9.59 21.87 -21.62
CA ALA A 205 -8.57 22.85 -21.25
C ALA A 205 -7.71 23.23 -22.45
N THR A 206 -7.43 24.52 -22.60
CA THR A 206 -6.53 25.06 -23.66
C THR A 206 -5.09 24.58 -23.39
N TRP A 207 -4.25 24.64 -24.43
CA TRP A 207 -2.82 24.30 -24.28
C TRP A 207 -2.12 25.17 -23.22
N GLY A 208 -2.51 26.46 -23.13
CA GLY A 208 -2.00 27.37 -22.11
C GLY A 208 -2.40 26.94 -20.67
N GLU A 209 -3.67 26.57 -20.47
CA GLU A 209 -4.16 26.06 -19.18
C GLU A 209 -3.46 24.75 -18.80
N ARG A 210 -3.27 23.84 -19.76
CA ARG A 210 -2.50 22.60 -19.55
C ARG A 210 -1.05 22.88 -19.19
N GLY A 211 -0.39 23.77 -19.90
CA GLY A 211 0.98 24.19 -19.62
C GLY A 211 1.11 24.80 -18.24
N GLN A 212 0.19 25.67 -17.85
CA GLN A 212 0.18 26.29 -16.53
C GLN A 212 -0.08 25.26 -15.39
N ALA A 213 -1.01 24.33 -15.60
CA ALA A 213 -1.26 23.24 -14.64
C ALA A 213 -0.04 22.33 -14.51
N SER A 214 0.62 21.99 -15.62
CA SER A 214 1.86 21.19 -15.62
C SER A 214 2.99 21.89 -14.88
N LEU A 215 3.21 23.19 -15.10
CA LEU A 215 4.23 23.97 -14.41
C LEU A 215 3.99 24.03 -12.89
N LYS A 216 2.73 24.11 -12.47
CA LYS A 216 2.39 24.08 -11.04
C LYS A 216 2.56 22.68 -10.42
N ALA A 217 2.31 21.62 -11.19
CA ALA A 217 2.42 20.24 -10.75
C ALA A 217 3.85 19.68 -10.81
N ILE A 218 4.79 20.34 -11.52
CA ILE A 218 6.16 19.85 -11.68
C ILE A 218 6.85 19.66 -10.33
N TRP A 219 6.64 20.58 -9.38
CA TRP A 219 7.27 20.53 -8.07
C TRP A 219 6.85 19.29 -7.26
N PRO A 220 5.54 19.01 -7.06
CA PRO A 220 5.12 17.75 -6.46
C PRO A 220 5.60 16.52 -7.23
N LEU A 221 5.48 16.50 -8.55
CA LEU A 221 5.84 15.36 -9.39
C LEU A 221 7.35 15.07 -9.43
N MET A 222 8.19 16.05 -9.11
CA MET A 222 9.64 15.83 -9.00
C MET A 222 10.00 14.96 -7.79
N THR A 223 9.16 14.87 -6.74
CA THR A 223 9.46 14.04 -5.56
C THR A 223 9.67 12.56 -5.92
N PRO A 224 8.70 11.85 -6.54
CA PRO A 224 8.93 10.47 -6.94
C PRO A 224 10.06 10.33 -7.98
N VAL A 225 10.26 11.32 -8.83
CA VAL A 225 11.38 11.34 -9.80
C VAL A 225 12.73 11.40 -9.09
N ILE A 226 12.87 12.25 -8.06
CA ILE A 226 14.09 12.35 -7.25
C ILE A 226 14.34 11.03 -6.51
N ILE A 227 13.30 10.47 -5.88
CA ILE A 227 13.42 9.23 -5.12
C ILE A 227 13.84 8.07 -6.04
N LEU A 228 13.02 7.79 -7.05
CA LEU A 228 13.27 6.66 -7.95
C LEU A 228 14.54 6.89 -8.80
N GLY A 229 14.71 8.08 -9.35
CA GLY A 229 15.89 8.40 -10.15
C GLY A 229 17.19 8.30 -9.35
N GLY A 230 17.18 8.74 -8.09
CA GLY A 230 18.34 8.64 -7.20
C GLY A 230 18.68 7.21 -6.80
N ILE A 231 17.66 6.40 -6.49
CA ILE A 231 17.84 4.98 -6.14
C ILE A 231 18.30 4.18 -7.38
N LEU A 232 17.62 4.35 -8.52
CA LEU A 232 17.95 3.62 -9.75
C LEU A 232 19.29 4.03 -10.37
N GLY A 233 19.65 5.30 -10.21
CA GLY A 233 20.96 5.81 -10.61
C GLY A 233 22.09 5.38 -9.68
N GLY A 234 21.80 4.65 -8.59
CA GLY A 234 22.80 4.23 -7.60
C GLY A 234 23.42 5.37 -6.79
N VAL A 235 22.80 6.57 -6.85
CA VAL A 235 23.27 7.77 -6.14
C VAL A 235 22.88 7.73 -4.67
N PHE A 236 21.70 7.19 -4.39
CA PHE A 236 21.11 7.15 -3.05
C PHE A 236 20.65 5.75 -2.69
N THR A 237 20.83 5.38 -1.42
CA THR A 237 20.09 4.29 -0.79
C THR A 237 18.62 4.69 -0.60
N PRO A 238 17.69 3.75 -0.41
CA PRO A 238 16.28 4.07 -0.13
C PRO A 238 16.10 4.99 1.08
N THR A 239 16.93 4.84 2.12
CA THR A 239 16.91 5.69 3.32
C THR A 239 17.35 7.12 3.03
N GLU A 240 18.44 7.28 2.28
CA GLU A 240 18.93 8.59 1.86
C GLU A 240 17.93 9.28 0.91
N ALA A 241 17.36 8.55 -0.04
CA ALA A 241 16.32 9.05 -0.92
C ALA A 241 15.09 9.56 -0.14
N ALA A 242 14.66 8.83 0.91
CA ALA A 242 13.59 9.24 1.79
C ALA A 242 13.91 10.53 2.56
N ALA A 243 15.14 10.65 3.10
CA ALA A 243 15.59 11.86 3.78
C ALA A 243 15.65 13.07 2.83
N ILE A 244 16.13 12.86 1.59
CA ILE A 244 16.12 13.90 0.55
C ILE A 244 14.72 14.30 0.19
N ALA A 245 13.77 13.36 0.10
CA ALA A 245 12.36 13.65 -0.14
C ALA A 245 11.74 14.54 0.94
N VAL A 246 12.09 14.33 2.22
CA VAL A 246 11.68 15.21 3.34
C VAL A 246 12.23 16.62 3.12
N GLY A 247 13.53 16.74 2.87
CA GLY A 247 14.17 18.03 2.61
C GLY A 247 13.53 18.75 1.41
N TYR A 248 13.39 18.04 0.29
CA TYR A 248 12.80 18.58 -0.92
C TYR A 248 11.34 19.04 -0.72
N SER A 249 10.50 18.19 -0.12
CA SER A 249 9.08 18.52 0.10
C SER A 249 8.93 19.68 1.08
N THR A 250 9.74 19.76 2.14
CA THR A 250 9.73 20.85 3.10
C THR A 250 10.15 22.17 2.45
N LEU A 251 11.27 22.17 1.72
CA LEU A 251 11.76 23.37 0.99
C LEU A 251 10.74 23.83 -0.04
N THR A 252 10.17 22.89 -0.80
CA THR A 252 9.16 23.20 -1.81
C THR A 252 7.89 23.77 -1.16
N GLY A 253 7.42 23.19 -0.07
CA GLY A 253 6.23 23.66 0.64
C GLY A 253 6.39 25.03 1.26
N LEU A 254 7.54 25.30 1.89
CA LEU A 254 7.82 26.58 2.57
C LEU A 254 8.16 27.72 1.58
N PHE A 255 9.03 27.49 0.61
CA PHE A 255 9.62 28.57 -0.19
C PHE A 255 9.05 28.70 -1.60
N VAL A 256 8.73 27.56 -2.26
CA VAL A 256 8.24 27.56 -3.64
C VAL A 256 6.73 27.72 -3.67
N MET A 257 6.02 26.81 -3.01
CA MET A 257 4.55 26.81 -2.97
C MET A 257 4.00 27.80 -1.94
N ARG A 258 4.77 28.05 -0.88
CA ARG A 258 4.40 28.94 0.26
C ARG A 258 3.07 28.53 0.91
N THR A 259 2.79 27.27 0.93
CA THR A 259 1.56 26.70 1.48
C THR A 259 1.79 26.07 2.87
N LEU A 260 3.04 25.71 3.18
CA LEU A 260 3.47 25.22 4.48
C LEU A 260 3.99 26.41 5.31
N GLN A 261 3.63 26.43 6.61
CA GLN A 261 4.13 27.42 7.57
C GLN A 261 5.05 26.73 8.60
N TRP A 262 5.98 27.49 9.17
CA TRP A 262 6.85 26.96 10.23
C TRP A 262 6.06 26.47 11.46
N SER A 263 4.89 27.07 11.72
CA SER A 263 3.95 26.66 12.76
C SER A 263 3.29 25.31 12.53
N ASP A 264 3.30 24.79 11.29
CA ASP A 264 2.72 23.50 10.95
C ASP A 264 3.68 22.34 11.24
N LEU A 265 5.00 22.62 11.27
CA LEU A 265 6.02 21.56 11.41
C LEU A 265 5.89 20.72 12.68
N PRO A 266 5.59 21.25 13.87
CA PRO A 266 5.41 20.43 15.06
C PRO A 266 4.25 19.42 14.93
N ASP A 267 3.14 19.82 14.31
CA ASP A 267 1.99 18.94 14.08
C ASP A 267 2.33 17.85 13.05
N VAL A 268 2.99 18.22 11.94
CA VAL A 268 3.47 17.29 10.91
C VAL A 268 4.45 16.27 11.49
N LEU A 269 5.43 16.73 12.29
CA LEU A 269 6.40 15.83 12.94
C LEU A 269 5.71 14.88 13.92
N THR A 270 4.74 15.39 14.71
CA THR A 270 4.00 14.57 15.67
C THR A 270 3.19 13.48 14.98
N ARG A 271 2.46 13.80 13.91
CA ARG A 271 1.67 12.83 13.14
C ARG A 271 2.58 11.78 12.47
N ALA A 272 3.61 12.23 11.77
CA ALA A 272 4.57 11.33 11.14
C ALA A 272 5.27 10.43 12.17
N GLY A 273 5.65 11.00 13.32
CA GLY A 273 6.28 10.26 14.42
C GLY A 273 5.36 9.20 15.02
N MET A 274 4.09 9.54 15.29
CA MET A 274 3.11 8.58 15.81
C MET A 274 2.87 7.41 14.84
N THR A 275 2.66 7.72 13.57
CA THR A 275 2.44 6.68 12.55
C THR A 275 3.68 5.81 12.38
N SER A 276 4.87 6.40 12.34
CA SER A 276 6.15 5.68 12.27
C SER A 276 6.37 4.78 13.48
N ALA A 277 6.06 5.26 14.69
CA ALA A 277 6.20 4.49 15.92
C ALA A 277 5.33 3.22 15.90
N VAL A 278 4.08 3.32 15.44
CA VAL A 278 3.19 2.16 15.30
C VAL A 278 3.77 1.13 14.34
N VAL A 279 4.26 1.56 13.17
CA VAL A 279 4.83 0.65 12.17
C VAL A 279 6.12 0.00 12.68
N LEU A 280 7.03 0.78 13.27
CA LEU A 280 8.29 0.24 13.78
C LEU A 280 8.07 -0.75 14.94
N LEU A 281 7.12 -0.47 15.84
CA LEU A 281 6.74 -1.41 16.91
C LEU A 281 6.17 -2.72 16.35
N LEU A 282 5.34 -2.64 15.31
CA LEU A 282 4.82 -3.84 14.63
C LEU A 282 5.95 -4.65 13.99
N VAL A 283 6.90 -3.99 13.32
CA VAL A 283 8.08 -4.65 12.73
C VAL A 283 8.92 -5.33 13.81
N GLY A 284 9.18 -4.65 14.92
CA GLY A 284 9.91 -5.23 16.05
C GLY A 284 9.22 -6.46 16.62
N ALA A 285 7.91 -6.37 16.88
CA ALA A 285 7.10 -7.51 17.37
C ALA A 285 7.12 -8.69 16.38
N ALA A 286 7.09 -8.39 15.10
CA ALA A 286 7.14 -9.40 14.05
C ALA A 286 8.48 -10.13 13.97
N MET A 287 9.58 -9.46 14.23
CA MET A 287 10.90 -10.11 14.27
C MET A 287 10.99 -11.08 15.46
N ALA A 288 10.38 -10.74 16.59
CA ALA A 288 10.22 -11.68 17.70
C ALA A 288 9.33 -12.88 17.32
N PHE A 289 8.19 -12.61 16.66
CA PHE A 289 7.28 -13.63 16.15
C PHE A 289 7.97 -14.56 15.14
N LYS A 290 8.70 -14.00 14.15
CA LYS A 290 9.47 -14.76 13.15
C LYS A 290 10.46 -15.73 13.81
N THR A 291 11.15 -15.30 14.86
CA THR A 291 12.12 -16.13 15.57
C THR A 291 11.44 -17.34 16.18
N VAL A 292 10.31 -17.18 16.89
CA VAL A 292 9.60 -18.29 17.50
C VAL A 292 8.89 -19.15 16.44
N ALA A 293 8.36 -18.57 15.39
CA ALA A 293 7.81 -19.31 14.26
C ALA A 293 8.86 -20.23 13.63
N SER A 294 10.09 -19.76 13.45
CA SER A 294 11.20 -20.57 12.96
C SER A 294 11.60 -21.69 13.95
N LEU A 295 11.69 -21.38 15.24
CA LEU A 295 11.98 -22.37 16.28
C LEU A 295 10.89 -23.45 16.40
N SER A 296 9.66 -23.12 16.06
CA SER A 296 8.51 -24.02 16.11
C SER A 296 8.31 -24.86 14.86
N HIS A 297 9.21 -24.75 13.87
CA HIS A 297 9.05 -25.38 12.56
C HIS A 297 7.69 -25.10 11.90
N THR A 298 7.09 -23.95 12.22
CA THR A 298 5.79 -23.56 11.66
C THR A 298 5.82 -23.39 10.14
N PRO A 299 6.86 -22.80 9.53
CA PRO A 299 6.96 -22.71 8.07
C PRO A 299 6.96 -24.09 7.40
N GLU A 300 7.70 -25.07 7.95
CA GLU A 300 7.79 -26.43 7.41
C GLU A 300 6.46 -27.19 7.53
N LEU A 301 5.76 -27.01 8.66
CA LEU A 301 4.43 -27.61 8.86
C LEU A 301 3.44 -27.04 7.85
N LEU A 302 3.41 -25.71 7.68
CA LEU A 302 2.53 -25.05 6.72
C LEU A 302 2.91 -25.40 5.27
N ALA A 303 4.21 -25.51 4.98
CA ALA A 303 4.67 -25.98 3.68
C ALA A 303 4.12 -27.38 3.39
N SER A 304 4.21 -28.30 4.35
CA SER A 304 3.68 -29.68 4.16
C SER A 304 2.17 -29.68 3.93
N ILE A 305 1.41 -28.82 4.62
CA ILE A 305 -0.04 -28.70 4.43
C ILE A 305 -0.35 -28.11 3.06
N ILE A 306 0.31 -27.03 2.68
CA ILE A 306 0.09 -26.33 1.39
C ILE A 306 0.47 -27.25 0.22
N LEU A 307 1.64 -27.88 0.27
CA LEU A 307 2.09 -28.82 -0.74
C LEU A 307 1.23 -30.09 -0.79
N GLY A 308 0.63 -30.48 0.32
CA GLY A 308 -0.34 -31.57 0.37
C GLY A 308 -1.69 -31.25 -0.30
N LEU A 309 -2.00 -29.96 -0.56
CA LEU A 309 -3.23 -29.58 -1.27
C LEU A 309 -3.15 -29.80 -2.77
N SER A 310 -1.98 -29.60 -3.38
CA SER A 310 -1.77 -29.78 -4.83
C SER A 310 -0.28 -29.81 -5.15
N ASP A 311 0.09 -30.64 -6.12
CA ASP A 311 1.43 -30.64 -6.74
C ASP A 311 1.58 -29.55 -7.82
N ASN A 312 0.48 -28.90 -8.20
CA ASN A 312 0.48 -27.88 -9.26
C ASN A 312 0.69 -26.49 -8.67
N PRO A 313 1.83 -25.81 -8.96
CA PRO A 313 2.10 -24.46 -8.47
C PRO A 313 1.03 -23.43 -8.84
N LEU A 314 0.37 -23.57 -9.98
CA LEU A 314 -0.69 -22.65 -10.43
C LEU A 314 -1.94 -22.74 -9.54
N ILE A 315 -2.28 -23.96 -9.09
CA ILE A 315 -3.40 -24.15 -8.14
C ILE A 315 -3.02 -23.56 -6.78
N LEU A 316 -1.79 -23.76 -6.33
CA LEU A 316 -1.31 -23.19 -5.08
C LEU A 316 -1.31 -21.66 -5.12
N LEU A 317 -0.91 -21.04 -6.26
CA LEU A 317 -1.00 -19.60 -6.46
C LEU A 317 -2.46 -19.10 -6.45
N PHE A 318 -3.40 -19.88 -6.96
CA PHE A 318 -4.82 -19.56 -6.86
C PHE A 318 -5.30 -19.56 -5.40
N LEU A 319 -4.98 -20.60 -4.66
CA LEU A 319 -5.38 -20.74 -3.25
C LEU A 319 -4.75 -19.65 -2.38
N ILE A 320 -3.50 -19.29 -2.63
CA ILE A 320 -2.84 -18.24 -1.87
C ILE A 320 -3.45 -16.86 -2.16
N ASN A 321 -3.87 -16.58 -3.40
CA ASN A 321 -4.58 -15.35 -3.71
C ASN A 321 -5.86 -15.23 -2.88
N ILE A 322 -6.64 -16.32 -2.78
CA ILE A 322 -7.86 -16.34 -1.95
C ILE A 322 -7.50 -16.10 -0.47
N LEU A 323 -6.47 -16.77 0.04
CA LEU A 323 -6.03 -16.61 1.42
C LEU A 323 -5.61 -15.15 1.70
N LEU A 324 -4.72 -14.59 0.87
CA LEU A 324 -4.23 -13.23 1.04
C LEU A 324 -5.34 -12.19 0.92
N PHE A 325 -6.26 -12.41 -0.02
CA PHE A 325 -7.44 -11.55 -0.18
C PHE A 325 -8.32 -11.57 1.09
N ILE A 326 -8.61 -12.76 1.63
CA ILE A 326 -9.36 -12.90 2.89
C ILE A 326 -8.60 -12.23 4.05
N VAL A 327 -7.30 -12.45 4.18
CA VAL A 327 -6.49 -11.80 5.24
C VAL A 327 -6.54 -10.28 5.10
N GLY A 328 -6.44 -9.74 3.89
CA GLY A 328 -6.54 -8.30 3.61
C GLY A 328 -7.90 -7.69 3.98
N MET A 329 -8.99 -8.48 4.07
CA MET A 329 -10.27 -8.00 4.59
C MET A 329 -10.24 -7.64 6.08
N PHE A 330 -9.32 -8.27 6.85
CA PHE A 330 -9.28 -8.16 8.31
C PHE A 330 -8.06 -7.40 8.83
N LEU A 331 -6.93 -7.47 8.10
CA LEU A 331 -5.65 -6.90 8.50
C LEU A 331 -5.20 -5.86 7.50
N ASP A 332 -4.56 -4.80 8.00
CA ASP A 332 -3.82 -3.89 7.13
C ASP A 332 -2.64 -4.63 6.46
N ALA A 333 -2.28 -4.18 5.25
CA ALA A 333 -1.27 -4.84 4.43
C ALA A 333 0.12 -4.92 5.12
N GLY A 334 0.50 -3.90 5.89
CA GLY A 334 1.76 -3.90 6.63
C GLY A 334 1.88 -5.07 7.62
N PRO A 335 1.02 -5.15 8.64
CA PRO A 335 0.98 -6.28 9.58
C PRO A 335 0.81 -7.64 8.90
N ALA A 336 -0.02 -7.73 7.87
CA ALA A 336 -0.24 -8.98 7.13
C ALA A 336 1.05 -9.47 6.43
N ILE A 337 1.80 -8.58 5.78
CA ILE A 337 3.10 -8.90 5.16
C ILE A 337 4.11 -9.35 6.20
N ILE A 338 4.18 -8.68 7.33
CA ILE A 338 5.10 -8.99 8.43
C ILE A 338 4.88 -10.41 8.95
N ILE A 339 3.62 -10.83 9.07
CA ILE A 339 3.24 -12.15 9.58
C ILE A 339 3.40 -13.23 8.52
N LEU A 340 2.81 -13.00 7.35
CA LEU A 340 2.70 -14.03 6.32
C LEU A 340 3.92 -14.11 5.41
N GLY A 341 4.65 -13.01 5.21
CA GLY A 341 5.84 -12.96 4.35
C GLY A 341 6.88 -14.03 4.72
N PRO A 342 7.38 -14.06 5.98
CA PRO A 342 8.36 -15.05 6.40
C PRO A 342 7.87 -16.50 6.37
N ILE A 343 6.57 -16.71 6.41
CA ILE A 343 5.95 -18.04 6.39
C ILE A 343 5.77 -18.50 4.94
N LEU A 344 5.15 -17.67 4.10
CA LEU A 344 4.75 -18.04 2.75
C LEU A 344 5.86 -17.85 1.72
N GLY A 345 6.68 -16.80 1.89
CA GLY A 345 7.76 -16.48 0.94
C GLY A 345 8.68 -17.65 0.65
N PRO A 346 9.30 -18.32 1.66
CA PRO A 346 10.16 -19.48 1.44
C PRO A 346 9.46 -20.64 0.74
N ILE A 347 8.16 -20.86 1.03
CA ILE A 347 7.36 -21.93 0.43
C ILE A 347 7.23 -21.69 -1.08
N PHE A 348 6.80 -20.49 -1.48
CA PHE A 348 6.61 -20.19 -2.89
C PHE A 348 7.92 -20.05 -3.67
N THR A 349 8.98 -19.57 -3.00
CA THR A 349 10.33 -19.55 -3.60
C THR A 349 10.85 -20.98 -3.86
N SER A 350 10.60 -21.94 -2.97
CA SER A 350 10.95 -23.35 -3.19
C SER A 350 10.17 -24.00 -4.33
N LEU A 351 8.99 -23.45 -4.68
CA LEU A 351 8.19 -23.85 -5.85
C LEU A 351 8.63 -23.17 -7.15
N GLY A 352 9.71 -22.36 -7.11
CA GLY A 352 10.24 -21.66 -8.29
C GLY A 352 9.57 -20.32 -8.58
N VAL A 353 8.74 -19.79 -7.66
CA VAL A 353 8.19 -18.44 -7.79
C VAL A 353 9.26 -17.43 -7.35
N ASP A 354 9.56 -16.45 -8.21
CA ASP A 354 10.50 -15.39 -7.88
C ASP A 354 10.03 -14.60 -6.65
N SER A 355 10.93 -14.28 -5.72
CA SER A 355 10.62 -13.63 -4.45
C SER A 355 10.06 -12.22 -4.63
N VAL A 356 10.59 -11.45 -5.59
CA VAL A 356 10.09 -10.11 -5.93
C VAL A 356 8.68 -10.20 -6.54
N HIS A 357 8.45 -11.19 -7.39
CA HIS A 357 7.12 -11.45 -7.96
C HIS A 357 6.11 -11.82 -6.85
N PHE A 358 6.50 -12.71 -5.93
CA PHE A 358 5.63 -13.10 -4.81
C PHE A 358 5.32 -11.91 -3.88
N ALA A 359 6.29 -11.02 -3.67
CA ALA A 359 6.07 -9.78 -2.92
C ALA A 359 4.94 -8.93 -3.54
N ILE A 360 4.93 -8.79 -4.86
CA ILE A 360 3.89 -8.03 -5.56
C ILE A 360 2.53 -8.74 -5.47
N ILE A 361 2.49 -10.06 -5.60
CA ILE A 361 1.26 -10.84 -5.39
C ILE A 361 0.71 -10.57 -3.98
N MET A 362 1.55 -10.64 -2.95
CA MET A 362 1.13 -10.34 -1.58
C MET A 362 0.65 -8.90 -1.42
N ALA A 363 1.44 -7.93 -1.87
CA ALA A 363 1.12 -6.51 -1.73
C ALA A 363 -0.21 -6.15 -2.39
N VAL A 364 -0.44 -6.59 -3.63
CA VAL A 364 -1.67 -6.28 -4.38
C VAL A 364 -2.89 -6.96 -3.77
N ASN A 365 -2.79 -8.25 -3.41
CA ASN A 365 -3.91 -8.96 -2.78
C ASN A 365 -4.34 -8.33 -1.46
N LEU A 366 -3.37 -8.06 -0.58
CA LEU A 366 -3.64 -7.49 0.73
C LEU A 366 -4.24 -6.09 0.63
N THR A 367 -3.75 -5.27 -0.30
CA THR A 367 -4.28 -3.91 -0.50
C THR A 367 -5.69 -3.92 -1.10
N VAL A 368 -5.97 -4.80 -2.06
CA VAL A 368 -7.33 -4.96 -2.60
C VAL A 368 -8.28 -5.50 -1.53
N GLY A 369 -7.81 -6.36 -0.64
CA GLY A 369 -8.58 -6.83 0.52
C GLY A 369 -9.09 -5.67 1.41
N LEU A 370 -8.33 -4.56 1.54
CA LEU A 370 -8.75 -3.38 2.30
C LEU A 370 -10.03 -2.71 1.78
N LEU A 371 -10.41 -2.99 0.53
CA LEU A 371 -11.65 -2.51 -0.10
C LEU A 371 -12.85 -3.44 0.13
N THR A 372 -12.65 -4.56 0.82
CA THR A 372 -13.63 -5.65 0.84
C THR A 372 -14.21 -5.87 2.25
N PRO A 373 -15.54 -6.01 2.42
CA PRO A 373 -16.15 -6.40 3.69
C PRO A 373 -15.60 -7.76 4.19
N PRO A 374 -15.57 -8.03 5.52
CA PRO A 374 -16.35 -7.38 6.57
C PRO A 374 -15.69 -6.16 7.21
N MET A 375 -14.35 -6.11 7.28
CA MET A 375 -13.70 -4.97 7.93
C MET A 375 -13.26 -3.90 6.93
N GLY A 376 -12.52 -4.24 5.87
CA GLY A 376 -12.12 -3.33 4.79
C GLY A 376 -11.73 -1.93 5.24
N LEU A 377 -10.52 -1.73 5.74
CA LEU A 377 -10.09 -0.46 6.37
C LEU A 377 -10.36 0.76 5.48
N VAL A 378 -10.15 0.64 4.18
CA VAL A 378 -10.43 1.70 3.18
C VAL A 378 -11.92 2.04 3.13
N LEU A 379 -12.81 1.04 3.27
CA LEU A 379 -14.26 1.28 3.30
C LEU A 379 -14.69 2.10 4.51
N PHE A 380 -14.11 1.84 5.69
CA PHE A 380 -14.41 2.62 6.91
C PHE A 380 -13.94 4.06 6.79
N VAL A 381 -12.72 4.27 6.28
CA VAL A 381 -12.21 5.63 6.05
C VAL A 381 -13.07 6.35 5.02
N THR A 382 -13.44 5.68 3.93
CA THR A 382 -14.35 6.25 2.92
C THR A 382 -15.71 6.56 3.51
N SER A 383 -16.25 5.72 4.39
CA SER A 383 -17.50 5.96 5.12
C SER A 383 -17.40 7.22 5.97
N SER A 384 -16.31 7.40 6.72
CA SER A 384 -16.06 8.59 7.52
C SER A 384 -15.99 9.87 6.68
N VAL A 385 -15.32 9.82 5.53
CA VAL A 385 -15.15 10.98 4.63
C VAL A 385 -16.42 11.28 3.85
N SER A 386 -17.13 10.25 3.37
CA SER A 386 -18.33 10.42 2.57
C SER A 386 -19.62 10.58 3.38
N GLY A 387 -19.63 10.17 4.65
CA GLY A 387 -20.84 10.13 5.48
C GLY A 387 -21.84 9.03 5.07
N LEU A 388 -21.44 8.12 4.18
CA LEU A 388 -22.27 6.99 3.74
C LEU A 388 -22.01 5.75 4.60
N ARG A 389 -22.99 4.86 4.67
CA ARG A 389 -22.82 3.55 5.31
C ARG A 389 -21.84 2.68 4.54
N VAL A 390 -21.03 1.91 5.25
CA VAL A 390 -20.01 1.02 4.68
C VAL A 390 -20.62 0.07 3.65
N GLU A 391 -21.80 -0.51 3.93
CA GLU A 391 -22.48 -1.44 3.05
C GLU A 391 -22.89 -0.80 1.71
N THR A 392 -23.25 0.48 1.74
CA THR A 392 -23.59 1.24 0.53
C THR A 392 -22.38 1.44 -0.35
N ILE A 393 -21.24 1.80 0.25
CA ILE A 393 -19.96 1.96 -0.44
C ILE A 393 -19.52 0.60 -0.99
N ALA A 394 -19.53 -0.44 -0.17
CA ALA A 394 -19.10 -1.78 -0.55
C ALA A 394 -19.89 -2.34 -1.76
N ARG A 395 -21.18 -2.10 -1.83
CA ARG A 395 -21.98 -2.47 -3.01
C ARG A 395 -21.61 -1.67 -4.25
N ALA A 396 -21.35 -0.38 -4.07
CA ALA A 396 -20.97 0.49 -5.19
C ALA A 396 -19.53 0.21 -5.69
N THR A 397 -18.65 -0.36 -4.85
CA THR A 397 -17.30 -0.74 -5.23
C THR A 397 -17.20 -2.06 -5.99
N LEU A 398 -18.24 -2.91 -6.01
CA LEU A 398 -18.18 -4.24 -6.64
C LEU A 398 -17.68 -4.24 -8.09
N PRO A 399 -18.10 -3.35 -8.99
CA PRO A 399 -17.58 -3.33 -10.36
C PRO A 399 -16.09 -3.01 -10.42
N PHE A 400 -15.63 -2.10 -9.57
CA PHE A 400 -14.22 -1.70 -9.48
C PHE A 400 -13.38 -2.85 -8.90
N LEU A 401 -13.87 -3.47 -7.84
CA LEU A 401 -13.25 -4.65 -7.23
C LEU A 401 -13.09 -5.81 -8.23
N ALA A 402 -14.06 -6.02 -9.12
CA ALA A 402 -13.94 -7.06 -10.16
C ALA A 402 -12.77 -6.80 -11.10
N VAL A 403 -12.50 -5.54 -11.46
CA VAL A 403 -11.32 -5.16 -12.26
C VAL A 403 -10.03 -5.42 -11.49
N GLU A 404 -9.99 -5.06 -10.21
CA GLU A 404 -8.82 -5.24 -9.35
C GLU A 404 -8.50 -6.71 -9.15
N VAL A 405 -9.51 -7.55 -8.91
CA VAL A 405 -9.37 -9.01 -8.82
C VAL A 405 -8.87 -9.59 -10.15
N LEU A 406 -9.37 -9.09 -11.28
CA LEU A 406 -8.86 -9.49 -12.60
C LEU A 406 -7.37 -9.16 -12.73
N VAL A 407 -6.96 -7.96 -12.31
CA VAL A 407 -5.54 -7.54 -12.35
C VAL A 407 -4.69 -8.40 -11.42
N ILE A 408 -5.18 -8.77 -10.22
CA ILE A 408 -4.51 -9.71 -9.32
C ILE A 408 -4.19 -11.01 -10.04
N PHE A 409 -5.17 -11.62 -10.71
CA PHE A 409 -4.96 -12.86 -11.45
C PHE A 409 -4.01 -12.69 -12.63
N LEU A 410 -4.10 -11.59 -13.37
CA LEU A 410 -3.16 -11.29 -14.45
C LEU A 410 -1.73 -11.18 -13.91
N ILE A 411 -1.51 -10.47 -12.83
CA ILE A 411 -0.18 -10.36 -12.21
C ILE A 411 0.28 -11.73 -11.75
N THR A 412 -0.55 -12.47 -11.04
CA THR A 412 -0.18 -13.78 -10.47
C THR A 412 0.29 -14.78 -11.52
N TYR A 413 -0.40 -14.85 -12.67
CA TYR A 413 -0.10 -15.84 -13.69
C TYR A 413 0.86 -15.36 -14.78
N PHE A 414 1.13 -14.07 -14.85
CA PHE A 414 2.08 -13.49 -15.79
C PHE A 414 3.22 -12.75 -15.05
N PRO A 415 4.25 -13.47 -14.57
CA PRO A 415 5.38 -12.89 -13.84
C PRO A 415 6.07 -11.73 -14.57
N ALA A 416 6.01 -11.71 -15.89
CA ALA A 416 6.54 -10.62 -16.71
C ALA A 416 5.96 -9.26 -16.32
N LEU A 417 4.70 -9.19 -15.83
CA LEU A 417 4.06 -7.93 -15.44
C LEU A 417 4.71 -7.27 -14.22
N SER A 418 5.30 -8.06 -13.34
CA SER A 418 6.04 -7.55 -12.17
C SER A 418 7.56 -7.56 -12.37
N LEU A 419 8.10 -8.48 -13.17
CA LEU A 419 9.54 -8.70 -13.27
C LEU A 419 10.21 -7.99 -14.44
N THR A 420 9.47 -7.56 -15.48
CA THR A 420 10.08 -6.94 -16.66
C THR A 420 10.85 -5.66 -16.32
N VAL A 421 10.25 -4.78 -15.53
CA VAL A 421 10.91 -3.51 -15.18
C VAL A 421 12.14 -3.75 -14.29
N PRO A 422 12.09 -4.54 -13.21
CA PRO A 422 13.28 -4.89 -12.43
C PRO A 422 14.38 -5.56 -13.25
N ARG A 423 14.04 -6.41 -14.22
CA ARG A 423 15.00 -7.07 -15.11
C ARG A 423 15.71 -6.11 -16.05
N ILE A 424 14.99 -5.15 -16.63
CA ILE A 424 15.58 -4.11 -17.50
C ILE A 424 16.64 -3.30 -16.75
N PHE A 425 16.43 -3.06 -15.44
CA PHE A 425 17.37 -2.32 -14.61
C PHE A 425 18.40 -3.23 -13.88
N GLY A 426 18.42 -4.55 -14.14
CA GLY A 426 19.41 -5.48 -13.61
C GLY A 426 19.25 -5.84 -12.13
N PHE A 427 18.08 -5.65 -11.54
CA PHE A 427 17.80 -5.99 -10.15
C PHE A 427 17.29 -7.43 -9.96
N VAL A 428 16.82 -8.08 -11.03
CA VAL A 428 16.33 -9.47 -11.04
C VAL A 428 16.86 -10.15 -12.31
N HIS A 429 17.22 -11.41 -12.21
CA HIS A 429 17.76 -12.23 -13.33
C HIS A 429 16.71 -13.10 -14.01
#